data_838e55b0e18bd447f1269991d82725b7
#
_entry.id   838e55b0e18bd447f1269991d82725b7
#
_cell.length_a   1.000
_cell.length_b   1.000
_cell.length_c   1.000
_cell.angle_alpha   90.00
_cell.angle_beta   90.00
_cell.angle_gamma   90.00
#
_symmetry.space_group_name_H-M   'P 1'
#
loop_
_entity.id
_entity.type
_entity.pdbx_description
1 polymer ?
#
loop_
_entity_poly.entity_id
_entity_poly.type
_entity_poly.pdbx_seq_one_letter_code
_entity_poly.pdbx_strand_id
1 'polypeptide(L)'
;LLIMSKSYIIDSVRSPIAMKNSDMLGFRSDDLSACIIKGLLDRNSNMNKDDIEDLVTGCAFPEGPQGMLMARSISILADLPLSTGGKVVNRFCGSSMDSVHQVSQAIVAGDIKAGIASGVEDMFTVPMGGFVPDFNERLNEKEFYIGMGETAENLAKELDISREDQEDFSILSHKKALDAIDNNKFDNEIIP
;
A
#
# COMPACT_ATOMS: atom_id res chain seq x y z
N LEU A 1 32.99 -2.22 -17.58
CA LEU A 1 32.22 -1.41 -16.64
C LEU A 1 30.73 -1.76 -16.85
N LEU A 2 30.12 -2.44 -15.88
CA LEU A 2 28.65 -2.56 -15.83
C LEU A 2 28.12 -1.15 -15.60
N ILE A 3 27.47 -0.58 -16.62
CA ILE A 3 26.64 0.62 -16.43
C ILE A 3 25.42 0.15 -15.63
N MET A 4 25.41 0.44 -14.34
CA MET A 4 24.23 0.19 -13.52
C MET A 4 23.13 1.11 -14.05
N SER A 5 22.07 0.54 -14.64
CA SER A 5 20.86 1.29 -14.96
C SER A 5 20.25 1.82 -13.66
N LYS A 6 19.60 2.99 -13.72
CA LYS A 6 18.94 3.60 -12.57
C LYS A 6 17.44 3.57 -12.80
N SER A 7 16.67 3.35 -11.77
CA SER A 7 15.24 3.61 -11.77
C SER A 7 14.94 4.96 -11.13
N TYR A 8 13.86 5.60 -11.55
CA TYR A 8 13.42 6.90 -11.05
C TYR A 8 11.94 6.84 -10.69
N ILE A 9 11.59 7.43 -9.56
CA ILE A 9 10.19 7.71 -9.23
C ILE A 9 9.83 9.01 -9.94
N ILE A 10 8.83 8.95 -10.82
CA ILE A 10 8.41 10.10 -11.65
C ILE A 10 7.34 10.89 -10.91
N ASP A 11 6.35 10.20 -10.32
CA ASP A 11 5.25 10.80 -9.59
C ASP A 11 4.70 9.82 -8.56
N SER A 12 3.93 10.33 -7.59
CA SER A 12 3.23 9.51 -6.61
C SER A 12 1.93 10.18 -6.17
N VAL A 13 0.90 9.37 -6.00
CA VAL A 13 -0.43 9.81 -5.56
C VAL A 13 -1.04 8.80 -4.59
N ARG A 14 -2.03 9.23 -3.84
CA ARG A 14 -2.80 8.36 -2.96
C ARG A 14 -4.27 8.77 -2.88
N SER A 15 -5.10 7.92 -2.33
CA SER A 15 -6.43 8.28 -1.85
C SER A 15 -6.36 9.03 -0.52
N PRO A 16 -7.43 9.68 -0.08
CA PRO A 16 -7.66 9.91 1.34
C PRO A 16 -7.57 8.59 2.11
N ILE A 17 -7.31 8.67 3.42
CA ILE A 17 -7.32 7.50 4.31
C ILE A 17 -8.70 7.40 4.94
N ALA A 18 -9.36 6.25 4.75
CA ALA A 18 -10.68 6.00 5.32
C ALA A 18 -10.63 5.80 6.84
N MET A 19 -11.59 6.38 7.53
CA MET A 19 -11.89 6.07 8.92
C MET A 19 -13.14 5.20 9.01
N LYS A 20 -13.32 4.51 10.14
CA LYS A 20 -14.59 3.86 10.48
C LYS A 20 -15.71 4.92 10.46
N ASN A 21 -16.74 4.72 9.66
CA ASN A 21 -17.84 5.66 9.40
C ASN A 21 -17.52 6.81 8.42
N SER A 22 -16.52 6.68 7.57
CA SER A 22 -16.29 7.64 6.47
C SER A 22 -17.10 7.26 5.22
N ASP A 23 -17.27 8.23 4.31
CA ASP A 23 -17.95 8.01 3.03
C ASP A 23 -17.20 7.07 2.09
N MET A 24 -15.94 6.72 2.43
CA MET A 24 -15.16 5.74 1.67
C MET A 24 -15.53 4.29 1.99
N LEU A 25 -16.35 4.04 3.02
CA LEU A 25 -16.82 2.69 3.32
C LEU A 25 -17.74 2.19 2.20
N GLY A 26 -17.47 0.98 1.72
CA GLY A 26 -18.22 0.37 0.63
C GLY A 26 -17.60 0.53 -0.76
N PHE A 27 -16.56 1.34 -0.91
CA PHE A 27 -15.74 1.27 -2.12
C PHE A 27 -14.96 -0.04 -2.15
N ARG A 28 -15.02 -0.73 -3.28
CA ARG A 28 -14.16 -1.90 -3.47
C ARG A 28 -12.71 -1.47 -3.61
N SER A 29 -11.81 -2.22 -3.03
CA SER A 29 -10.36 -1.92 -3.04
C SER A 29 -9.76 -1.90 -4.44
N ASP A 30 -10.23 -2.77 -5.34
CA ASP A 30 -9.80 -2.82 -6.73
C ASP A 30 -10.28 -1.59 -7.53
N ASP A 31 -11.55 -1.17 -7.36
CA ASP A 31 -12.10 0.03 -7.98
C ASP A 31 -11.41 1.31 -7.48
N LEU A 32 -11.21 1.43 -6.18
CA LEU A 32 -10.49 2.55 -5.57
C LEU A 32 -9.07 2.65 -6.13
N SER A 33 -8.35 1.54 -6.18
CA SER A 33 -6.99 1.49 -6.70
C SER A 33 -6.93 1.88 -8.18
N ALA A 34 -7.89 1.41 -8.98
CA ALA A 34 -7.99 1.78 -10.39
C ALA A 34 -8.27 3.28 -10.56
N CYS A 35 -9.14 3.85 -9.73
CA CYS A 35 -9.42 5.30 -9.72
C CYS A 35 -8.15 6.11 -9.45
N ILE A 36 -7.37 5.72 -8.43
CA ILE A 36 -6.11 6.40 -8.07
C ILE A 36 -5.07 6.28 -9.19
N ILE A 37 -4.96 5.11 -9.83
CA ILE A 37 -4.06 4.93 -10.97
C ILE A 37 -4.50 5.78 -12.16
N LYS A 38 -5.80 5.88 -12.46
CA LYS A 38 -6.30 6.81 -13.48
C LYS A 38 -5.91 8.25 -13.18
N GLY A 39 -6.09 8.69 -11.94
CA GLY A 39 -5.67 10.04 -11.52
C GLY A 39 -4.17 10.28 -11.66
N LEU A 40 -3.34 9.28 -11.38
CA LEU A 40 -1.89 9.34 -11.63
C LEU A 40 -1.57 9.51 -13.12
N LEU A 41 -2.24 8.74 -13.97
CA LEU A 41 -2.04 8.78 -15.42
C LEU A 41 -2.52 10.11 -16.04
N ASP A 42 -3.64 10.63 -15.56
CA ASP A 42 -4.19 11.91 -16.02
C ASP A 42 -3.25 13.07 -15.67
N ARG A 43 -2.61 13.04 -14.50
CA ARG A 43 -1.57 14.00 -14.12
C ARG A 43 -0.32 13.91 -15.01
N ASN A 44 -0.04 12.74 -15.54
CA ASN A 44 1.13 12.44 -16.36
C ASN A 44 0.73 12.17 -17.82
N SER A 45 -0.13 13.01 -18.39
CA SER A 45 -0.72 12.85 -19.73
C SER A 45 0.30 12.75 -20.86
N ASN A 46 1.55 13.15 -20.64
CA ASN A 46 2.64 13.01 -21.61
C ASN A 46 3.23 11.58 -21.63
N MET A 47 2.90 10.74 -20.65
CA MET A 47 3.36 9.36 -20.60
C MET A 47 2.47 8.48 -21.48
N ASN A 48 3.09 7.68 -22.32
CA ASN A 48 2.35 6.69 -23.08
C ASN A 48 2.00 5.50 -22.19
N LYS A 49 0.71 5.20 -22.04
CA LYS A 49 0.24 4.04 -21.26
C LYS A 49 0.81 2.71 -21.75
N ASP A 50 1.11 2.61 -23.05
CA ASP A 50 1.68 1.40 -23.66
C ASP A 50 3.11 1.10 -23.17
N ASP A 51 3.77 2.07 -22.55
CA ASP A 51 5.09 1.88 -21.95
C ASP A 51 5.03 1.28 -20.54
N ILE A 52 3.83 1.15 -19.94
CA ILE A 52 3.63 0.55 -18.62
C ILE A 52 3.53 -0.97 -18.78
N GLU A 53 4.60 -1.66 -18.42
CA GLU A 53 4.74 -3.10 -18.68
C GLU A 53 4.30 -3.97 -17.50
N ASP A 54 4.33 -3.44 -16.25
CA ASP A 54 3.91 -4.19 -15.07
C ASP A 54 3.24 -3.29 -14.01
N LEU A 55 2.28 -3.86 -13.29
CA LEU A 55 1.65 -3.31 -12.10
C LEU A 55 1.90 -4.24 -10.91
N VAL A 56 2.66 -3.78 -9.94
CA VAL A 56 2.93 -4.53 -8.71
C VAL A 56 2.13 -3.91 -7.57
N THR A 57 1.21 -4.67 -6.99
CA THR A 57 0.35 -4.19 -5.90
C THR A 57 0.68 -4.89 -4.59
N GLY A 58 1.02 -4.12 -3.58
CA GLY A 58 1.19 -4.61 -2.21
C GLY A 58 -0.16 -4.77 -1.51
N CYS A 59 -0.39 -5.94 -0.89
CA CYS A 59 -1.59 -6.20 -0.10
C CYS A 59 -1.28 -7.26 0.96
N ALA A 60 -1.65 -7.00 2.22
CA ALA A 60 -1.37 -7.91 3.33
C ALA A 60 -2.36 -9.09 3.38
N PHE A 61 -3.62 -8.86 3.04
CA PHE A 61 -4.67 -9.88 3.05
C PHE A 61 -5.38 -9.93 1.69
N PRO A 62 -4.75 -10.54 0.67
CA PRO A 62 -5.27 -10.58 -0.70
C PRO A 62 -6.42 -11.60 -0.84
N GLU A 63 -7.53 -11.35 -0.15
CA GLU A 63 -8.73 -12.17 -0.11
C GLU A 63 -9.98 -11.34 -0.42
N GLY A 64 -11.09 -11.96 -0.72
CA GLY A 64 -12.34 -11.28 -1.06
C GLY A 64 -12.16 -10.27 -2.19
N PRO A 65 -12.55 -8.99 -2.02
CA PRO A 65 -12.35 -7.94 -3.03
C PRO A 65 -10.87 -7.62 -3.30
N GLN A 66 -9.96 -8.05 -2.44
CA GLN A 66 -8.51 -7.93 -2.60
C GLN A 66 -7.87 -9.21 -3.18
N GLY A 67 -8.67 -10.23 -3.49
CA GLY A 67 -8.23 -11.54 -4.00
C GLY A 67 -8.06 -11.60 -5.52
N MET A 68 -8.02 -12.83 -6.03
CA MET A 68 -8.05 -13.18 -7.46
C MET A 68 -7.05 -12.40 -8.33
N LEU A 69 -5.79 -12.30 -7.87
CA LEU A 69 -4.73 -11.55 -8.57
C LEU A 69 -5.14 -10.08 -8.80
N MET A 70 -5.53 -9.42 -7.72
CA MET A 70 -6.09 -8.06 -7.71
C MET A 70 -5.30 -7.07 -8.58
N ALA A 71 -3.98 -7.12 -8.61
CA ALA A 71 -3.17 -6.23 -9.46
C ALA A 71 -3.56 -6.32 -10.93
N ARG A 72 -3.86 -7.52 -11.42
CA ARG A 72 -4.33 -7.69 -12.81
C ARG A 72 -5.74 -7.13 -13.02
N SER A 73 -6.63 -7.33 -12.06
CA SER A 73 -7.96 -6.71 -12.09
C SER A 73 -7.87 -5.19 -12.11
N ILE A 74 -7.04 -4.62 -11.24
CA ILE A 74 -6.77 -3.17 -11.18
C ILE A 74 -6.22 -2.65 -12.53
N SER A 75 -5.28 -3.35 -13.16
CA SER A 75 -4.73 -2.91 -14.44
C SER A 75 -5.79 -2.79 -15.53
N ILE A 76 -6.74 -3.72 -15.57
CA ILE A 76 -7.87 -3.69 -16.52
C ILE A 76 -8.85 -2.57 -16.16
N LEU A 77 -9.22 -2.42 -14.90
CA LEU A 77 -10.12 -1.37 -14.42
C LEU A 77 -9.54 0.04 -14.59
N ALA A 78 -8.21 0.17 -14.57
CA ALA A 78 -7.48 1.42 -14.79
C ALA A 78 -7.27 1.74 -16.28
N ASP A 79 -7.82 0.94 -17.19
CA ASP A 79 -7.65 1.07 -18.64
C ASP A 79 -6.18 1.07 -19.09
N LEU A 80 -5.34 0.28 -18.40
CA LEU A 80 -3.99 -0.02 -18.84
C LEU A 80 -4.02 -1.03 -20.02
N PRO A 81 -2.99 -1.08 -20.84
CA PRO A 81 -2.91 -2.04 -21.94
C PRO A 81 -3.08 -3.49 -21.46
N LEU A 82 -3.69 -4.32 -22.30
CA LEU A 82 -3.81 -5.76 -21.98
C LEU A 82 -2.45 -6.47 -21.85
N SER A 83 -1.41 -5.88 -22.41
CA SER A 83 -0.02 -6.34 -22.29
C SER A 83 0.59 -6.04 -20.92
N THR A 84 0.06 -5.08 -20.16
CA THR A 84 0.56 -4.76 -18.82
C THR A 84 0.38 -5.95 -17.90
N GLY A 85 1.46 -6.44 -17.32
CA GLY A 85 1.44 -7.49 -16.31
C GLY A 85 0.75 -7.03 -15.02
N GLY A 86 0.56 -7.97 -14.10
CA GLY A 86 0.05 -7.63 -12.76
C GLY A 86 0.41 -8.72 -11.76
N LYS A 87 0.98 -8.34 -10.63
CA LYS A 87 1.27 -9.25 -9.52
C LYS A 87 0.97 -8.63 -8.18
N VAL A 88 0.57 -9.45 -7.23
CA VAL A 88 0.36 -9.05 -5.84
C VAL A 88 1.53 -9.54 -5.01
N VAL A 89 2.04 -8.65 -4.14
CA VAL A 89 3.12 -8.97 -3.21
C VAL A 89 2.65 -8.78 -1.78
N ASN A 90 3.09 -9.67 -0.89
CA ASN A 90 2.71 -9.64 0.50
C ASN A 90 3.96 -9.67 1.39
N ARG A 91 4.10 -8.63 2.18
CA ARG A 91 5.06 -8.47 3.26
C ARG A 91 4.39 -7.73 4.41
N PHE A 92 3.10 -8.04 4.65
CA PHE A 92 2.21 -7.34 5.58
C PHE A 92 2.30 -5.82 5.39
N CYS A 93 2.52 -5.05 6.46
CA CYS A 93 2.59 -3.58 6.41
C CYS A 93 3.69 -3.03 5.47
N GLY A 94 4.68 -3.83 5.10
CA GLY A 94 5.75 -3.50 4.16
C GLY A 94 5.43 -3.80 2.69
N SER A 95 4.24 -4.30 2.37
CA SER A 95 3.91 -4.80 1.02
C SER A 95 4.02 -3.72 -0.06
N SER A 96 3.53 -2.50 0.19
CA SER A 96 3.61 -1.40 -0.77
C SER A 96 5.07 -0.94 -0.99
N MET A 97 5.88 -0.93 0.05
CA MET A 97 7.31 -0.63 -0.08
C MET A 97 8.03 -1.72 -0.88
N ASP A 98 7.65 -2.98 -0.68
CA ASP A 98 8.20 -4.11 -1.45
C ASP A 98 7.78 -4.03 -2.93
N SER A 99 6.57 -3.55 -3.24
CA SER A 99 6.15 -3.32 -4.63
C SER A 99 7.03 -2.29 -5.33
N VAL A 100 7.36 -1.17 -4.67
CA VAL A 100 8.28 -0.15 -5.19
C VAL A 100 9.67 -0.76 -5.44
N HIS A 101 10.15 -1.56 -4.48
CA HIS A 101 11.45 -2.22 -4.60
C HIS A 101 11.50 -3.18 -5.79
N GLN A 102 10.46 -4.01 -5.97
CA GLN A 102 10.41 -4.97 -7.08
C GLN A 102 10.29 -4.31 -8.46
N VAL A 103 9.49 -3.24 -8.60
CA VAL A 103 9.44 -2.46 -9.85
C VAL A 103 10.80 -1.83 -10.14
N SER A 104 11.44 -1.24 -9.13
CA SER A 104 12.77 -0.66 -9.26
C SER A 104 13.80 -1.71 -9.72
N GLN A 105 13.79 -2.90 -9.13
CA GLN A 105 14.69 -3.98 -9.50
C GLN A 105 14.45 -4.45 -10.95
N ALA A 106 13.20 -4.61 -11.37
CA ALA A 106 12.85 -5.02 -12.72
C ALA A 106 13.34 -4.01 -13.77
N ILE A 107 13.21 -2.70 -13.48
CA ILE A 107 13.74 -1.63 -14.34
C ILE A 107 15.28 -1.68 -14.39
N VAL A 108 15.93 -1.82 -13.26
CA VAL A 108 17.40 -1.89 -13.19
C VAL A 108 17.95 -3.14 -13.90
N ALA A 109 17.24 -4.26 -13.80
CA ALA A 109 17.58 -5.50 -14.52
C ALA A 109 17.35 -5.41 -16.03
N GLY A 110 16.52 -4.46 -16.48
CA GLY A 110 16.14 -4.32 -17.90
C GLY A 110 14.98 -5.21 -18.32
N ASP A 111 14.26 -5.79 -17.37
CA ASP A 111 13.09 -6.63 -17.62
C ASP A 111 11.88 -5.79 -18.10
N ILE A 112 11.75 -4.58 -17.55
CA ILE A 112 10.72 -3.60 -17.93
C ILE A 112 11.34 -2.20 -18.05
N LYS A 113 10.70 -1.31 -18.81
CA LYS A 113 11.10 0.10 -18.93
C LYS A 113 10.38 1.00 -17.95
N ALA A 114 9.10 0.75 -17.75
CA ALA A 114 8.28 1.47 -16.79
C ALA A 114 7.26 0.52 -16.13
N GLY A 115 6.93 0.81 -14.89
CA GLY A 115 5.94 0.07 -14.13
C GLY A 115 5.29 0.92 -13.06
N ILE A 116 4.16 0.47 -12.57
CA ILE A 116 3.43 1.09 -11.46
C ILE A 116 3.61 0.22 -10.21
N ALA A 117 4.07 0.83 -9.13
CA ALA A 117 4.06 0.24 -7.80
C ALA A 117 2.89 0.82 -7.01
N SER A 118 2.05 -0.02 -6.47
CA SER A 118 0.89 0.40 -5.70
C SER A 118 0.75 -0.42 -4.41
N GLY A 119 -0.17 -0.01 -3.58
CA GLY A 119 -0.61 -0.77 -2.42
C GLY A 119 -2.02 -0.38 -2.01
N VAL A 120 -2.77 -1.34 -1.53
CA VAL A 120 -4.13 -1.15 -1.06
C VAL A 120 -4.44 -2.13 0.06
N GLU A 121 -5.22 -1.68 1.03
CA GLU A 121 -5.71 -2.53 2.11
C GLU A 121 -7.07 -2.03 2.58
N ASP A 122 -8.07 -2.88 2.50
CA ASP A 122 -9.39 -2.64 3.08
C ASP A 122 -9.57 -3.48 4.34
N MET A 123 -9.23 -2.87 5.47
CA MET A 123 -9.30 -3.50 6.79
C MET A 123 -10.73 -3.61 7.34
N PHE A 124 -11.73 -3.01 6.67
CA PHE A 124 -13.12 -3.07 7.10
C PHE A 124 -13.88 -4.22 6.44
N THR A 125 -13.52 -4.55 5.19
CA THR A 125 -14.15 -5.64 4.44
C THR A 125 -13.40 -6.96 4.60
N VAL A 126 -12.06 -6.92 4.63
CA VAL A 126 -11.21 -8.10 4.82
C VAL A 126 -10.61 -8.07 6.23
N PRO A 127 -10.93 -9.06 7.07
CA PRO A 127 -10.43 -9.08 8.45
C PRO A 127 -8.92 -9.30 8.49
N MET A 128 -8.28 -8.75 9.54
CA MET A 128 -6.87 -9.05 9.81
C MET A 128 -6.68 -10.55 10.04
N GLY A 129 -5.74 -11.16 9.32
CA GLY A 129 -5.53 -12.61 9.31
C GLY A 129 -6.27 -13.33 8.18
N GLY A 130 -7.10 -12.63 7.40
CA GLY A 130 -7.92 -13.22 6.34
C GLY A 130 -9.24 -13.80 6.88
N PHE A 131 -10.05 -14.38 5.98
CA PHE A 131 -11.36 -14.94 6.34
C PHE A 131 -11.27 -16.31 7.00
N VAL A 132 -10.26 -17.10 6.68
CA VAL A 132 -10.09 -18.47 7.17
C VAL A 132 -8.62 -18.69 7.59
N PRO A 133 -8.18 -18.05 8.69
CA PRO A 133 -6.81 -18.25 9.16
C PRO A 133 -6.62 -19.67 9.71
N ASP A 134 -5.51 -20.29 9.35
CA ASP A 134 -5.09 -21.60 9.87
C ASP A 134 -3.71 -21.44 10.53
N PHE A 135 -3.72 -21.42 11.85
CA PHE A 135 -2.53 -21.14 12.65
C PHE A 135 -1.70 -22.40 12.91
N ASN A 136 -0.42 -22.31 12.63
CA ASN A 136 0.52 -23.38 12.97
C ASN A 136 0.78 -23.40 14.49
N GLU A 137 0.52 -24.54 15.15
CA GLU A 137 0.67 -24.69 16.60
C GLU A 137 2.08 -24.32 17.10
N ARG A 138 3.11 -24.73 16.38
CA ARG A 138 4.52 -24.47 16.77
C ARG A 138 4.88 -22.98 16.68
N LEU A 139 4.21 -22.21 15.80
CA LEU A 139 4.38 -20.76 15.75
C LEU A 139 3.54 -20.07 16.82
N ASN A 140 2.38 -20.65 17.14
CA ASN A 140 1.55 -20.15 18.23
C ASN A 140 2.26 -20.31 19.60
N GLU A 141 2.95 -21.42 19.83
CA GLU A 141 3.79 -21.64 21.01
C GLU A 141 4.94 -20.61 21.13
N LYS A 142 5.34 -19.99 20.04
CA LYS A 142 6.36 -18.93 19.97
C LYS A 142 5.78 -17.52 20.01
N GLU A 143 4.48 -17.40 20.28
CA GLU A 143 3.77 -16.12 20.28
C GLU A 143 3.90 -15.34 18.96
N PHE A 144 4.13 -16.03 17.83
CA PHE A 144 4.32 -15.40 16.52
C PHE A 144 3.07 -14.66 16.03
N TYR A 145 1.89 -15.12 16.46
CA TYR A 145 0.60 -14.56 16.01
C TYR A 145 -0.02 -13.55 16.98
N ILE A 146 0.74 -13.06 17.97
CA ILE A 146 0.24 -12.04 18.89
C ILE A 146 -0.17 -10.77 18.13
N GLY A 147 -1.18 -10.09 18.65
CA GLY A 147 -1.66 -8.84 18.08
C GLY A 147 -0.66 -7.70 18.17
N MET A 148 -0.75 -6.71 17.28
CA MET A 148 0.17 -5.57 17.29
C MET A 148 0.05 -4.71 18.55
N GLY A 149 -1.16 -4.62 19.16
CA GLY A 149 -1.33 -3.97 20.46
C GLY A 149 -0.53 -4.66 21.57
N GLU A 150 -0.57 -6.00 21.62
CA GLU A 150 0.20 -6.79 22.58
C GLU A 150 1.71 -6.66 22.34
N THR A 151 2.14 -6.65 21.07
CA THR A 151 3.53 -6.36 20.72
C THR A 151 3.97 -4.98 21.23
N ALA A 152 3.12 -3.95 21.05
CA ALA A 152 3.38 -2.61 21.55
C ALA A 152 3.48 -2.57 23.09
N GLU A 153 2.60 -3.27 23.80
CA GLU A 153 2.66 -3.38 25.28
C GLU A 153 3.93 -4.08 25.75
N ASN A 154 4.37 -5.12 25.03
CA ASN A 154 5.63 -5.81 25.33
C ASN A 154 6.83 -4.88 25.16
N LEU A 155 6.87 -4.10 24.07
CA LEU A 155 7.92 -3.11 23.84
C LEU A 155 7.89 -1.98 24.88
N ALA A 156 6.70 -1.51 25.26
CA ALA A 156 6.57 -0.48 26.29
C ALA A 156 7.15 -0.93 27.63
N LYS A 157 6.95 -2.20 28.00
CA LYS A 157 7.54 -2.78 29.20
C LYS A 157 9.05 -2.97 29.09
N GLU A 158 9.53 -3.48 27.94
CA GLU A 158 10.96 -3.74 27.70
C GLU A 158 11.78 -2.46 27.68
N LEU A 159 11.23 -1.38 27.09
CA LEU A 159 11.90 -0.10 26.92
C LEU A 159 11.52 0.95 27.97
N ASP A 160 10.73 0.57 28.97
CA ASP A 160 10.24 1.45 30.04
C ASP A 160 9.54 2.73 29.52
N ILE A 161 8.70 2.57 28.48
CA ILE A 161 7.94 3.68 27.89
C ILE A 161 6.68 3.92 28.73
N SER A 162 6.59 5.12 29.31
CA SER A 162 5.46 5.48 30.16
C SER A 162 4.16 5.68 29.38
N ARG A 163 3.04 5.63 30.05
CA ARG A 163 1.73 5.97 29.49
C ARG A 163 1.69 7.42 29.01
N GLU A 164 2.32 8.32 29.74
CA GLU A 164 2.41 9.75 29.41
C GLU A 164 3.17 9.96 28.09
N ASP A 165 4.31 9.30 27.89
CA ASP A 165 5.06 9.35 26.63
C ASP A 165 4.22 8.88 25.44
N GLN A 166 3.43 7.81 25.61
CA GLN A 166 2.54 7.28 24.56
C GLN A 166 1.43 8.26 24.22
N GLU A 167 0.83 8.92 25.20
CA GLU A 167 -0.21 9.92 25.03
C GLU A 167 0.33 11.19 24.37
N ASP A 168 1.47 11.68 24.80
CA ASP A 168 2.15 12.84 24.21
C ASP A 168 2.53 12.59 22.77
N PHE A 169 3.05 11.41 22.44
CA PHE A 169 3.33 11.02 21.07
C PHE A 169 2.06 11.03 20.21
N SER A 170 0.96 10.50 20.71
CA SER A 170 -0.33 10.46 20.01
C SER A 170 -0.87 11.87 19.76
N ILE A 171 -0.82 12.74 20.76
CA ILE A 171 -1.23 14.15 20.66
C ILE A 171 -0.39 14.87 19.60
N LEU A 172 0.94 14.68 19.65
CA LEU A 172 1.84 15.28 18.68
C LEU A 172 1.56 14.80 17.24
N SER A 173 1.27 13.51 17.06
CA SER A 173 0.91 12.93 15.77
C SER A 173 -0.34 13.60 15.19
N HIS A 174 -1.41 13.75 15.98
CA HIS A 174 -2.63 14.44 15.56
C HIS A 174 -2.37 15.92 15.21
N LYS A 175 -1.61 16.63 16.05
CA LYS A 175 -1.27 18.05 15.78
C LYS A 175 -0.54 18.21 14.46
N LYS A 176 0.44 17.34 14.17
CA LYS A 176 1.18 17.36 12.90
C LYS A 176 0.29 17.10 11.70
N ALA A 177 -0.65 16.17 11.80
CA ALA A 177 -1.59 15.86 10.71
C ALA A 177 -2.53 17.04 10.43
N LEU A 178 -3.10 17.65 11.46
CA LEU A 178 -3.96 18.83 11.34
C LEU A 178 -3.20 20.02 10.74
N ASP A 179 -2.00 20.32 11.24
CA ASP A 179 -1.15 21.38 10.67
C ASP A 179 -0.85 21.13 9.18
N ALA A 180 -0.59 19.89 8.79
CA ALA A 180 -0.35 19.55 7.40
C ALA A 180 -1.60 19.74 6.52
N ILE A 181 -2.78 19.40 7.02
CA ILE A 181 -4.06 19.64 6.33
C ILE A 181 -4.32 21.14 6.20
N ASP A 182 -4.21 21.89 7.29
CA ASP A 182 -4.47 23.34 7.32
C ASP A 182 -3.53 24.14 6.39
N ASN A 183 -2.35 23.60 6.17
CA ASN A 183 -1.32 24.19 5.28
C ASN A 183 -1.30 23.54 3.88
N ASN A 184 -2.33 22.79 3.49
CA ASN A 184 -2.50 22.20 2.15
C ASN A 184 -1.32 21.32 1.68
N LYS A 185 -0.60 20.68 2.62
CA LYS A 185 0.61 19.90 2.29
C LYS A 185 0.29 18.60 1.56
N PHE A 186 -0.94 18.15 1.60
CA PHE A 186 -1.40 16.91 0.95
C PHE A 186 -2.07 17.13 -0.41
N ASP A 187 -2.31 18.39 -0.83
CA ASP A 187 -3.07 18.69 -2.06
C ASP A 187 -2.42 18.12 -3.33
N ASN A 188 -1.10 18.02 -3.33
CA ASN A 188 -0.37 17.50 -4.47
C ASN A 188 -0.28 15.98 -4.53
N GLU A 189 -0.70 15.26 -3.49
CA GLU A 189 -0.60 13.80 -3.46
C GLU A 189 -1.95 13.10 -3.42
N ILE A 190 -3.01 13.76 -2.96
CA ILE A 190 -4.35 13.19 -2.86
C ILE A 190 -5.10 13.36 -4.17
N ILE A 191 -5.59 12.26 -4.73
CA ILE A 191 -6.62 12.25 -5.78
C ILE A 191 -7.97 12.31 -5.07
N PRO A 192 -8.80 13.35 -5.34
CA PRO A 192 -10.09 13.55 -4.69
C PRO A 192 -11.14 12.52 -5.12
#